data_df37c53d4e9cb8447115824db36b18eb
#
_entry.id   df37c53d4e9cb8447115824db36b18eb
#
_cell.length_a   1.000
_cell.length_b   1.000
_cell.length_c   1.000
_cell.angle_alpha   90.00
_cell.angle_beta   90.00
_cell.angle_gamma   90.00
#
_symmetry.space_group_name_H-M   'P 1'
#
loop_
_entity.id
_entity.type
_entity.pdbx_description
1 polymer ?
#
loop_
_entity_poly.entity_id
_entity_poly.type
_entity_poly.pdbx_seq_one_letter_code
_entity_poly.pdbx_strand_id
1 'polypeptide(L)'
;MTRNIDLNIDVAEAADIGEPAHLALSVCLPDPAKLPGTPVVCFAKPGGGYSRGYFTADLPGPAKGAQADWHARRGWIFVSVDHLGVGGSSLHDGPKLDYTTLAAGAHAAEAEVLARLAAGTLADGFPKVANPLKIGIGQSMGGCMTVTQQGRYHGYDGIGVLGYSAVHTHPPVRPGTAPIVAPWLPRDTLLDQPLVVLNPQALAEGTPREAVKAQSGAHPMTWGFHYDDVDQTLAEADLERFAGGPPPDRTDAPPPFPWASLTRPGAVAQSCLTPGAIAPEAAAVRVPVLVAMGERDVIGDPRGETRAYLSANSVDFYVCPRMSHMHNFAGTRELFWRRIETWADWVRASKAAG
;
A
#
# COMPACT_ATOMS: atom_id res chain seq x y z
N MET A 1 11.08 3.23 -24.79
CA MET A 1 11.57 3.52 -23.41
C MET A 1 10.38 3.86 -22.54
N THR A 2 10.44 3.62 -21.23
CA THR A 2 9.42 4.12 -20.29
C THR A 2 9.55 5.62 -20.08
N ARG A 3 8.44 6.29 -19.74
CA ARG A 3 8.41 7.73 -19.46
C ARG A 3 7.69 7.97 -18.13
N ASN A 4 8.30 8.77 -17.26
CA ASN A 4 7.68 9.14 -15.98
C ASN A 4 7.13 10.57 -16.07
N ILE A 5 5.94 10.78 -15.51
CA ILE A 5 5.32 12.08 -15.29
C ILE A 5 4.77 12.15 -13.87
N ASP A 6 4.87 13.32 -13.26
CA ASP A 6 4.24 13.61 -11.98
C ASP A 6 3.00 14.48 -12.17
N LEU A 7 1.96 14.19 -11.38
CA LEU A 7 0.69 14.91 -11.43
C LEU A 7 0.30 15.32 -10.02
N ASN A 8 -0.30 16.50 -9.92
CA ASN A 8 -1.07 16.92 -8.75
C ASN A 8 -2.52 17.04 -9.18
N ILE A 9 -3.39 16.23 -8.59
CA ILE A 9 -4.82 16.20 -8.91
C ILE A 9 -5.59 16.85 -7.77
N ASP A 10 -6.36 17.88 -8.07
CA ASP A 10 -7.28 18.49 -7.12
C ASP A 10 -8.38 17.49 -6.74
N VAL A 11 -8.56 17.30 -5.45
CA VAL A 11 -9.55 16.38 -4.86
C VAL A 11 -10.36 17.06 -3.75
N ALA A 12 -10.32 18.40 -3.65
CA ALA A 12 -10.96 19.15 -2.57
C ALA A 12 -12.44 18.85 -2.44
N GLU A 13 -13.17 18.79 -3.56
CA GLU A 13 -14.61 18.47 -3.59
C GLU A 13 -14.87 17.04 -3.09
N ALA A 14 -14.09 16.06 -3.56
CA ALA A 14 -14.28 14.65 -3.18
C ALA A 14 -13.85 14.37 -1.75
N ALA A 15 -12.78 14.99 -1.29
CA ALA A 15 -12.28 14.83 0.08
C ALA A 15 -13.21 15.46 1.12
N ASP A 16 -13.94 16.52 0.74
CA ASP A 16 -14.94 17.24 1.56
C ASP A 16 -14.44 17.63 2.97
N ILE A 17 -13.19 18.11 3.03
CA ILE A 17 -12.54 18.50 4.29
C ILE A 17 -12.58 20.01 4.56
N GLY A 18 -13.26 20.78 3.69
CA GLY A 18 -13.45 22.22 3.85
C GLY A 18 -12.22 23.09 3.56
N GLU A 19 -11.20 22.52 2.91
CA GLU A 19 -9.98 23.23 2.51
C GLU A 19 -9.40 22.64 1.21
N PRO A 20 -8.53 23.37 0.48
CA PRO A 20 -7.90 22.87 -0.73
C PRO A 20 -7.16 21.55 -0.48
N ALA A 21 -7.40 20.55 -1.30
CA ALA A 21 -6.79 19.24 -1.18
C ALA A 21 -6.35 18.71 -2.55
N HIS A 22 -5.13 18.15 -2.60
CA HIS A 22 -4.62 17.49 -3.81
C HIS A 22 -3.90 16.20 -3.48
N LEU A 23 -3.93 15.27 -4.42
CA LEU A 23 -3.11 14.06 -4.40
C LEU A 23 -1.96 14.18 -5.41
N ALA A 24 -0.78 13.76 -4.95
CA ALA A 24 0.40 13.63 -5.80
C ALA A 24 0.50 12.20 -6.33
N LEU A 25 0.65 12.09 -7.65
CA LEU A 25 0.77 10.83 -8.35
C LEU A 25 2.03 10.83 -9.22
N SER A 26 2.65 9.66 -9.36
CA SER A 26 3.69 9.43 -10.36
C SER A 26 3.20 8.37 -11.35
N VAL A 27 3.18 8.71 -12.63
CA VAL A 27 2.74 7.81 -13.69
C VAL A 27 3.93 7.35 -14.51
N CYS A 28 4.18 6.04 -14.52
CA CYS A 28 5.16 5.40 -15.38
C CYS A 28 4.45 4.85 -16.63
N LEU A 29 4.69 5.51 -17.75
CA LEU A 29 4.09 5.18 -19.03
C LEU A 29 4.97 4.20 -19.82
N PRO A 30 4.39 3.18 -20.45
CA PRO A 30 5.10 2.30 -21.36
C PRO A 30 5.48 3.02 -22.65
N ASP A 31 6.38 2.42 -23.41
CA ASP A 31 6.55 2.74 -24.82
C ASP A 31 5.21 2.54 -25.54
N PRO A 32 4.67 3.55 -26.26
CA PRO A 32 3.40 3.41 -26.97
C PRO A 32 3.32 2.18 -27.89
N ALA A 33 4.46 1.79 -28.48
CA ALA A 33 4.53 0.59 -29.33
C ALA A 33 4.34 -0.74 -28.58
N LYS A 34 4.40 -0.72 -27.25
CA LYS A 34 4.19 -1.88 -26.39
C LYS A 34 2.81 -1.95 -25.74
N LEU A 35 1.95 -0.96 -25.99
CA LEU A 35 0.59 -0.98 -25.46
C LEU A 35 -0.20 -2.14 -26.08
N PRO A 36 -0.75 -3.07 -25.28
CA PRO A 36 -1.66 -4.09 -25.79
C PRO A 36 -3.02 -3.47 -26.13
N GLY A 37 -3.87 -4.20 -26.85
CA GLY A 37 -5.21 -3.74 -27.22
C GLY A 37 -6.09 -3.33 -26.04
N THR A 38 -5.92 -3.99 -24.89
CA THR A 38 -6.52 -3.59 -23.61
C THR A 38 -5.38 -3.43 -22.59
N PRO A 39 -4.80 -2.22 -22.44
CA PRO A 39 -3.74 -1.97 -21.49
C PRO A 39 -4.21 -2.11 -20.04
N VAL A 40 -3.31 -2.52 -19.16
CA VAL A 40 -3.54 -2.44 -17.72
C VAL A 40 -3.22 -1.01 -17.28
N VAL A 41 -4.13 -0.39 -16.53
CA VAL A 41 -3.86 0.78 -15.70
C VAL A 41 -3.86 0.28 -14.26
N CYS A 42 -2.68 0.31 -13.63
CA CYS A 42 -2.48 -0.13 -12.26
C CYS A 42 -2.33 1.07 -11.33
N PHE A 43 -3.21 1.19 -10.35
CA PHE A 43 -3.11 2.19 -9.28
C PHE A 43 -2.51 1.56 -8.04
N ALA A 44 -1.38 2.08 -7.58
CA ALA A 44 -0.59 1.50 -6.49
C ALA A 44 -0.51 2.44 -5.29
N LYS A 45 -0.87 1.95 -4.11
CA LYS A 45 -0.90 2.70 -2.85
C LYS A 45 0.15 2.19 -1.87
N PRO A 46 1.04 3.05 -1.32
CA PRO A 46 2.07 2.66 -0.38
C PRO A 46 1.50 2.40 1.02
N GLY A 47 2.32 1.73 1.84
CA GLY A 47 2.04 1.51 3.26
C GLY A 47 2.23 2.75 4.12
N GLY A 48 1.83 2.64 5.39
CA GLY A 48 1.99 3.73 6.37
C GLY A 48 3.45 4.12 6.56
N GLY A 49 3.75 5.42 6.39
CA GLY A 49 5.10 5.97 6.48
C GLY A 49 5.93 5.84 5.20
N TYR A 50 5.36 5.37 4.10
CA TYR A 50 5.96 5.32 2.77
C TYR A 50 5.21 6.23 1.80
N SER A 51 5.93 6.75 0.79
CA SER A 51 5.36 7.55 -0.30
C SER A 51 5.24 6.70 -1.58
N ARG A 52 4.68 7.31 -2.64
CA ARG A 52 4.63 6.73 -3.98
C ARG A 52 6.01 6.27 -4.50
N GLY A 53 7.10 6.82 -3.93
CA GLY A 53 8.47 6.40 -4.20
C GLY A 53 8.74 4.93 -3.87
N TYR A 54 7.94 4.29 -3.00
CA TYR A 54 8.03 2.86 -2.73
C TYR A 54 7.87 1.99 -3.99
N PHE A 55 7.09 2.45 -4.96
CA PHE A 55 6.87 1.75 -6.22
C PHE A 55 7.72 2.29 -7.38
N THR A 56 8.12 3.56 -7.32
CA THR A 56 8.76 4.26 -8.45
C THR A 56 10.27 4.42 -8.31
N ALA A 57 10.83 4.30 -7.11
CA ALA A 57 12.27 4.33 -6.91
C ALA A 57 12.91 2.93 -7.10
N ASP A 58 14.16 2.91 -7.57
CA ASP A 58 15.00 1.71 -7.50
C ASP A 58 15.44 1.52 -6.04
N LEU A 59 14.63 0.81 -5.26
CA LEU A 59 14.88 0.63 -3.84
C LEU A 59 16.18 -0.15 -3.63
N PRO A 60 17.04 0.29 -2.69
CA PRO A 60 18.26 -0.42 -2.38
C PRO A 60 17.94 -1.83 -1.87
N GLY A 61 18.75 -2.79 -2.30
CA GLY A 61 18.57 -4.20 -1.97
C GLY A 61 19.34 -5.08 -2.95
N PRO A 62 19.23 -6.42 -2.82
CA PRO A 62 19.94 -7.35 -3.69
C PRO A 62 19.43 -7.38 -5.14
N ALA A 63 18.16 -7.04 -5.37
CA ALA A 63 17.60 -6.88 -6.73
C ALA A 63 17.68 -5.42 -7.20
N LYS A 64 17.49 -5.18 -8.49
CA LYS A 64 17.55 -3.84 -9.12
C LYS A 64 16.25 -3.53 -9.87
N GLY A 65 15.99 -2.23 -10.04
CA GLY A 65 14.84 -1.70 -10.76
C GLY A 65 13.62 -1.42 -9.88
N ALA A 66 12.80 -0.47 -10.32
CA ALA A 66 11.55 -0.10 -9.68
C ALA A 66 10.39 -0.95 -10.18
N GLN A 67 9.40 -1.22 -9.34
CA GLN A 67 8.20 -1.97 -9.71
C GLN A 67 7.43 -1.30 -10.85
N ALA A 68 7.26 0.02 -10.78
CA ALA A 68 6.55 0.79 -11.80
C ALA A 68 7.19 0.65 -13.19
N ASP A 69 8.52 0.81 -13.26
CA ASP A 69 9.27 0.67 -14.50
C ASP A 69 9.24 -0.78 -15.03
N TRP A 70 9.33 -1.76 -14.15
CA TRP A 70 9.24 -3.17 -14.50
C TRP A 70 7.91 -3.54 -15.18
N HIS A 71 6.79 -3.06 -14.66
CA HIS A 71 5.47 -3.25 -15.27
C HIS A 71 5.29 -2.41 -16.54
N ALA A 72 5.76 -1.15 -16.53
CA ALA A 72 5.63 -0.28 -17.70
C ALA A 72 6.41 -0.82 -18.91
N ARG A 73 7.59 -1.40 -18.72
CA ARG A 73 8.31 -2.11 -19.81
C ARG A 73 7.52 -3.26 -20.42
N ARG A 74 6.47 -3.74 -19.74
CA ARG A 74 5.56 -4.82 -20.18
C ARG A 74 4.21 -4.31 -20.68
N GLY A 75 4.11 -2.99 -20.93
CA GLY A 75 2.91 -2.37 -21.53
C GLY A 75 1.85 -1.93 -20.52
N TRP A 76 2.16 -1.92 -19.21
CA TRP A 76 1.26 -1.37 -18.20
C TRP A 76 1.45 0.15 -18.07
N ILE A 77 0.35 0.85 -17.78
CA ILE A 77 0.37 2.21 -17.28
C ILE A 77 0.34 2.09 -15.75
N PHE A 78 1.45 2.42 -15.09
CA PHE A 78 1.57 2.24 -13.66
C PHE A 78 1.48 3.59 -12.94
N VAL A 79 0.49 3.74 -12.08
CA VAL A 79 0.18 4.99 -11.36
C VAL A 79 0.41 4.75 -9.87
N SER A 80 1.43 5.35 -9.31
CA SER A 80 1.68 5.33 -7.87
C SER A 80 1.09 6.58 -7.22
N VAL A 81 0.32 6.40 -6.15
CA VAL A 81 -0.51 7.45 -5.53
C VAL A 81 -0.10 7.67 -4.08
N ASP A 82 0.28 8.89 -3.72
CA ASP A 82 0.40 9.27 -2.31
C ASP A 82 -1.00 9.43 -1.69
N HIS A 83 -1.21 8.92 -0.48
CA HIS A 83 -2.44 9.24 0.27
C HIS A 83 -2.48 10.72 0.63
N LEU A 84 -3.66 11.29 0.92
CA LEU A 84 -3.73 12.60 1.60
C LEU A 84 -2.91 12.56 2.90
N GLY A 85 -2.18 13.63 3.17
CA GLY A 85 -1.27 13.70 4.31
C GLY A 85 0.03 12.90 4.15
N VAL A 86 0.38 12.45 2.93
CA VAL A 86 1.56 11.61 2.66
C VAL A 86 2.35 12.16 1.48
N GLY A 87 3.67 12.15 1.59
CA GLY A 87 4.59 12.44 0.50
C GLY A 87 4.38 13.82 -0.13
N GLY A 88 4.06 13.85 -1.41
CA GLY A 88 3.79 15.09 -2.15
C GLY A 88 2.33 15.54 -2.16
N SER A 89 1.42 14.78 -1.56
CA SER A 89 0.02 15.18 -1.38
C SER A 89 -0.14 16.26 -0.33
N SER A 90 -1.24 17.01 -0.38
CA SER A 90 -1.50 18.07 0.60
C SER A 90 -1.58 17.52 2.03
N LEU A 91 -1.03 18.31 2.96
CA LEU A 91 -1.01 17.99 4.38
C LEU A 91 -2.23 18.62 5.08
N HIS A 92 -2.88 17.83 5.91
CA HIS A 92 -4.09 18.20 6.62
C HIS A 92 -4.01 17.75 8.08
N ASP A 93 -4.85 18.32 8.94
CA ASP A 93 -4.95 17.89 10.32
C ASP A 93 -5.45 16.44 10.39
N GLY A 94 -4.83 15.63 11.24
CA GLY A 94 -5.10 14.19 11.35
C GLY A 94 -6.57 13.81 11.47
N PRO A 95 -7.40 14.53 12.27
CA PRO A 95 -8.84 14.29 12.38
C PRO A 95 -9.63 14.36 11.07
N LYS A 96 -9.12 15.06 10.06
CA LYS A 96 -9.76 15.16 8.74
C LYS A 96 -9.45 13.99 7.81
N LEU A 97 -8.47 13.15 8.17
CA LEU A 97 -7.93 12.09 7.33
C LEU A 97 -8.42 10.71 7.78
N ASP A 98 -9.71 10.46 7.60
CA ASP A 98 -10.34 9.17 7.87
C ASP A 98 -10.39 8.27 6.62
N TYR A 99 -10.94 7.06 6.78
CA TYR A 99 -11.10 6.09 5.68
C TYR A 99 -11.95 6.62 4.53
N THR A 100 -12.97 7.42 4.85
CA THR A 100 -13.90 7.97 3.86
C THR A 100 -13.22 9.02 3.01
N THR A 101 -12.58 9.97 3.64
CA THR A 101 -11.81 11.06 3.00
C THR A 101 -10.70 10.51 2.11
N LEU A 102 -9.89 9.58 2.65
CA LEU A 102 -8.79 9.00 1.87
C LEU A 102 -9.28 8.20 0.67
N ALA A 103 -10.35 7.41 0.83
CA ALA A 103 -10.90 6.60 -0.27
C ALA A 103 -11.57 7.47 -1.33
N ALA A 104 -12.28 8.53 -0.92
CA ALA A 104 -12.94 9.46 -1.83
C ALA A 104 -11.93 10.26 -2.67
N GLY A 105 -10.91 10.83 -2.02
CA GLY A 105 -9.84 11.55 -2.70
C GLY A 105 -9.09 10.67 -3.70
N ALA A 106 -8.72 9.45 -3.28
CA ALA A 106 -8.03 8.51 -4.17
C ALA A 106 -8.91 8.12 -5.37
N HIS A 107 -10.20 7.83 -5.14
CA HIS A 107 -11.13 7.50 -6.22
C HIS A 107 -11.26 8.63 -7.24
N ALA A 108 -11.39 9.87 -6.77
CA ALA A 108 -11.51 11.05 -7.65
C ALA A 108 -10.24 11.28 -8.47
N ALA A 109 -9.06 11.19 -7.84
CA ALA A 109 -7.79 11.36 -8.54
C ALA A 109 -7.56 10.29 -9.61
N GLU A 110 -7.90 9.04 -9.33
CA GLU A 110 -7.80 7.93 -10.28
C GLU A 110 -8.80 8.07 -11.43
N ALA A 111 -10.02 8.54 -11.16
CA ALA A 111 -11.01 8.84 -12.19
C ALA A 111 -10.52 9.95 -13.15
N GLU A 112 -9.88 10.98 -12.63
CA GLU A 112 -9.29 12.05 -13.45
C GLU A 112 -8.14 11.53 -14.33
N VAL A 113 -7.27 10.65 -13.80
CA VAL A 113 -6.22 10.00 -14.62
C VAL A 113 -6.82 9.18 -15.74
N LEU A 114 -7.89 8.41 -15.47
CA LEU A 114 -8.59 7.63 -16.48
C LEU A 114 -9.28 8.52 -17.52
N ALA A 115 -9.87 9.65 -17.11
CA ALA A 115 -10.48 10.62 -18.00
C ALA A 115 -9.43 11.25 -18.94
N ARG A 116 -8.27 11.64 -18.42
CA ARG A 116 -7.16 12.17 -19.23
C ARG A 116 -6.59 11.13 -20.20
N LEU A 117 -6.49 9.86 -19.78
CA LEU A 117 -6.10 8.76 -20.68
C LEU A 117 -7.11 8.58 -21.83
N ALA A 118 -8.40 8.57 -21.52
CA ALA A 118 -9.45 8.44 -22.53
C ALA A 118 -9.50 9.62 -23.49
N ALA A 119 -9.24 10.84 -23.02
CA ALA A 119 -9.14 12.04 -23.83
C ALA A 119 -7.82 12.11 -24.64
N GLY A 120 -6.76 11.41 -24.22
CA GLY A 120 -5.41 11.52 -24.78
C GLY A 120 -4.67 12.77 -24.33
N THR A 121 -5.01 13.30 -23.15
CA THR A 121 -4.45 14.52 -22.57
C THR A 121 -3.56 14.24 -21.34
N LEU A 122 -3.34 12.96 -21.01
CA LEU A 122 -2.51 12.61 -19.84
C LEU A 122 -1.05 13.03 -20.02
N ALA A 123 -0.51 12.84 -21.23
CA ALA A 123 0.86 13.18 -21.56
C ALA A 123 0.99 13.47 -23.07
N ASP A 124 1.79 14.46 -23.44
CA ASP A 124 2.02 14.84 -24.83
C ASP A 124 2.52 13.65 -25.66
N GLY A 125 1.86 13.39 -26.78
CA GLY A 125 2.20 12.31 -27.71
C GLY A 125 1.88 10.90 -27.20
N PHE A 126 1.25 10.74 -26.02
CA PHE A 126 0.77 9.45 -25.57
C PHE A 126 -0.61 9.14 -26.15
N PRO A 127 -0.87 7.92 -26.66
CA PRO A 127 -2.12 7.59 -27.31
C PRO A 127 -3.31 7.57 -26.34
N LYS A 128 -4.52 7.72 -26.87
CA LYS A 128 -5.76 7.54 -26.10
C LYS A 128 -5.92 6.11 -25.62
N VAL A 129 -6.34 5.96 -24.36
CA VAL A 129 -6.66 4.66 -23.75
C VAL A 129 -8.07 4.76 -23.16
N ALA A 130 -9.08 4.32 -23.89
CA ALA A 130 -10.48 4.50 -23.51
C ALA A 130 -11.00 3.42 -22.54
N ASN A 131 -10.59 2.16 -22.72
CA ASN A 131 -11.12 1.00 -21.99
C ASN A 131 -9.98 0.13 -21.42
N PRO A 132 -9.21 0.62 -20.43
CA PRO A 132 -8.17 -0.18 -19.83
C PRO A 132 -8.73 -1.25 -18.90
N LEU A 133 -7.92 -2.26 -18.60
CA LEU A 133 -8.12 -3.10 -17.44
C LEU A 133 -7.64 -2.32 -16.20
N LYS A 134 -8.53 -2.05 -15.25
CA LYS A 134 -8.25 -1.25 -14.06
C LYS A 134 -7.90 -2.15 -12.88
N ILE A 135 -6.67 -2.07 -12.41
CA ILE A 135 -6.18 -2.84 -11.27
C ILE A 135 -5.79 -1.89 -10.14
N GLY A 136 -6.32 -2.13 -8.94
CA GLY A 136 -5.85 -1.48 -7.73
C GLY A 136 -4.92 -2.40 -6.96
N ILE A 137 -3.74 -1.94 -6.57
CA ILE A 137 -2.86 -2.67 -5.64
C ILE A 137 -2.48 -1.79 -4.46
N GLY A 138 -2.25 -2.39 -3.31
CA GLY A 138 -1.80 -1.63 -2.14
C GLY A 138 -0.96 -2.47 -1.19
N GLN A 139 0.12 -1.89 -0.70
CA GLN A 139 0.99 -2.52 0.27
C GLN A 139 0.61 -2.06 1.69
N SER A 140 0.46 -2.99 2.66
CA SER A 140 0.19 -2.67 4.07
C SER A 140 -1.06 -1.77 4.22
N MET A 141 -0.96 -0.60 4.85
CA MET A 141 -2.03 0.41 4.90
C MET A 141 -2.60 0.73 3.50
N GLY A 142 -1.76 0.74 2.47
CA GLY A 142 -2.22 0.88 1.08
C GLY A 142 -3.15 -0.25 0.65
N GLY A 143 -2.91 -1.49 1.11
CA GLY A 143 -3.80 -2.64 0.91
C GLY A 143 -5.14 -2.43 1.59
N CYS A 144 -5.14 -1.97 2.84
CA CYS A 144 -6.33 -1.55 3.57
C CYS A 144 -7.15 -0.53 2.77
N MET A 145 -6.50 0.53 2.28
CA MET A 145 -7.18 1.59 1.52
C MET A 145 -7.64 1.14 0.14
N THR A 146 -6.95 0.21 -0.50
CA THR A 146 -7.38 -0.39 -1.78
C THR A 146 -8.68 -1.19 -1.60
N VAL A 147 -8.78 -1.98 -0.54
CA VAL A 147 -10.02 -2.71 -0.18
C VAL A 147 -11.13 -1.72 0.16
N THR A 148 -10.84 -0.72 1.00
CA THR A 148 -11.80 0.32 1.39
C THR A 148 -12.37 1.04 0.18
N GLN A 149 -11.53 1.48 -0.73
CA GLN A 149 -11.96 2.17 -1.96
C GLN A 149 -12.77 1.23 -2.86
N GLN A 150 -12.34 -0.01 -3.07
CA GLN A 150 -13.08 -0.95 -3.92
C GLN A 150 -14.43 -1.32 -3.34
N GLY A 151 -14.53 -1.55 -2.04
CA GLY A 151 -15.79 -1.87 -1.38
C GLY A 151 -16.81 -0.75 -1.44
N ARG A 152 -16.37 0.51 -1.52
CA ARG A 152 -17.24 1.69 -1.58
C ARG A 152 -17.56 2.14 -2.99
N TYR A 153 -16.57 2.16 -3.89
CA TYR A 153 -16.70 2.81 -5.20
C TYR A 153 -16.71 1.83 -6.37
N HIS A 154 -16.31 0.57 -6.18
CA HIS A 154 -16.29 -0.47 -7.23
C HIS A 154 -15.52 -0.04 -8.49
N GLY A 155 -14.42 0.73 -8.31
CA GLY A 155 -13.69 1.37 -9.41
C GLY A 155 -12.77 0.45 -10.20
N TYR A 156 -12.36 -0.69 -9.61
CA TYR A 156 -11.39 -1.61 -10.21
C TYR A 156 -12.05 -2.87 -10.79
N ASP A 157 -11.37 -3.48 -11.75
CA ASP A 157 -11.71 -4.79 -12.31
C ASP A 157 -11.10 -5.94 -11.50
N GLY A 158 -10.11 -5.64 -10.65
CA GLY A 158 -9.49 -6.53 -9.69
C GLY A 158 -8.62 -5.78 -8.70
N ILE A 159 -8.41 -6.34 -7.51
CA ILE A 159 -7.55 -5.73 -6.47
C ILE A 159 -6.48 -6.69 -5.97
N GLY A 160 -5.26 -6.17 -5.77
CA GLY A 160 -4.14 -6.84 -5.11
C GLY A 160 -3.89 -6.27 -3.71
N VAL A 161 -4.05 -7.08 -2.69
CA VAL A 161 -3.85 -6.75 -1.29
C VAL A 161 -2.51 -7.34 -0.86
N LEU A 162 -1.52 -6.47 -0.72
CA LEU A 162 -0.13 -6.85 -0.58
C LEU A 162 0.33 -6.61 0.88
N GLY A 163 0.56 -7.69 1.63
CA GLY A 163 1.00 -7.57 3.02
C GLY A 163 0.01 -6.82 3.92
N TYR A 164 -1.27 -7.09 3.77
CA TYR A 164 -2.32 -6.59 4.65
C TYR A 164 -3.37 -7.68 4.91
N SER A 165 -3.81 -7.80 6.15
CA SER A 165 -4.88 -8.73 6.52
C SER A 165 -6.20 -7.99 6.70
N ALA A 166 -7.21 -8.36 5.92
CA ALA A 166 -8.58 -7.89 6.13
C ALA A 166 -9.27 -8.57 7.33
N VAL A 167 -8.66 -9.63 7.88
CA VAL A 167 -9.13 -10.34 9.07
C VAL A 167 -8.44 -9.79 10.32
N HIS A 168 -7.11 -9.93 10.39
CA HIS A 168 -6.31 -9.42 11.51
C HIS A 168 -4.83 -9.32 11.13
N THR A 169 -4.28 -8.13 11.23
CA THR A 169 -2.86 -7.87 10.98
C THR A 169 -2.01 -8.27 12.20
N HIS A 170 -1.04 -9.16 12.00
CA HIS A 170 -0.12 -9.62 13.02
C HIS A 170 1.32 -9.32 12.61
N PRO A 171 2.01 -8.34 13.25
CA PRO A 171 3.44 -8.16 13.01
C PRO A 171 4.21 -9.47 13.24
N PRO A 172 5.00 -9.95 12.26
CA PRO A 172 5.74 -11.19 12.42
C PRO A 172 6.88 -11.02 13.40
N VAL A 173 7.11 -12.05 14.21
CA VAL A 173 8.18 -12.12 15.20
C VAL A 173 9.05 -13.35 14.97
N ARG A 174 10.28 -13.31 15.46
CA ARG A 174 11.19 -14.47 15.38
C ARG A 174 10.56 -15.70 16.07
N PRO A 175 10.74 -16.91 15.50
CA PRO A 175 10.28 -18.12 16.16
C PRO A 175 10.82 -18.22 17.59
N GLY A 176 9.95 -18.59 18.53
CA GLY A 176 10.28 -18.68 19.95
C GLY A 176 10.22 -17.37 20.73
N THR A 177 9.91 -16.25 20.08
CA THR A 177 9.62 -14.99 20.77
C THR A 177 8.11 -14.81 20.95
N ALA A 178 7.72 -14.03 21.98
CA ALA A 178 6.31 -13.75 22.23
C ALA A 178 5.70 -12.96 21.05
N PRO A 179 4.46 -13.24 20.66
CA PRO A 179 3.79 -12.55 19.56
C PRO A 179 3.59 -11.06 19.90
N ILE A 180 3.65 -10.22 18.88
CA ILE A 180 3.26 -8.81 18.98
C ILE A 180 1.78 -8.72 18.66
N VAL A 181 1.00 -8.14 19.56
CA VAL A 181 -0.44 -7.97 19.38
C VAL A 181 -0.76 -6.50 19.20
N ALA A 182 -1.43 -6.17 18.09
CA ALA A 182 -2.00 -4.85 17.91
C ALA A 182 -3.24 -4.71 18.83
N PRO A 183 -3.39 -3.61 19.59
CA PRO A 183 -4.56 -3.40 20.40
C PRO A 183 -5.81 -3.24 19.54
N TRP A 184 -6.96 -3.62 20.08
CA TRP A 184 -8.26 -3.34 19.47
C TRP A 184 -8.55 -1.84 19.58
N LEU A 185 -8.71 -1.17 18.44
CA LEU A 185 -9.09 0.22 18.34
C LEU A 185 -10.31 0.36 17.45
N PRO A 186 -11.38 1.01 17.90
CA PRO A 186 -12.46 1.37 17.02
C PRO A 186 -11.95 2.11 15.80
N ARG A 187 -12.55 1.86 14.66
CA ARG A 187 -12.32 2.61 13.45
C ARG A 187 -12.60 4.10 13.73
N ASP A 188 -11.79 4.97 13.17
CA ASP A 188 -11.86 6.42 13.36
C ASP A 188 -11.55 6.89 14.80
N THR A 189 -10.94 6.06 15.63
CA THR A 189 -10.41 6.50 16.91
C THR A 189 -9.30 7.52 16.69
N LEU A 190 -9.52 8.74 17.20
CA LEU A 190 -8.46 9.74 17.29
C LEU A 190 -7.58 9.39 18.49
N LEU A 191 -6.31 9.13 18.24
CA LEU A 191 -5.35 8.86 19.28
C LEU A 191 -4.43 10.07 19.45
N ASP A 192 -4.44 10.64 20.65
CA ASP A 192 -3.48 11.68 21.04
C ASP A 192 -2.05 11.13 21.19
N GLN A 193 -1.92 9.82 21.24
CA GLN A 193 -0.65 9.13 21.37
C GLN A 193 -0.48 8.02 20.32
N PRO A 194 0.78 7.72 19.93
CA PRO A 194 1.05 6.65 18.98
C PRO A 194 0.56 5.30 19.50
N LEU A 195 0.03 4.50 18.59
CA LEU A 195 -0.33 3.11 18.85
C LEU A 195 0.90 2.36 19.37
N VAL A 196 0.81 1.86 20.59
CA VAL A 196 1.80 0.94 21.13
C VAL A 196 1.39 -0.46 20.75
N VAL A 197 2.08 -1.05 19.77
CA VAL A 197 2.01 -2.48 19.52
C VAL A 197 2.76 -3.16 20.66
N LEU A 198 2.04 -3.89 21.50
CA LEU A 198 2.61 -4.50 22.70
C LEU A 198 2.79 -6.00 22.52
N ASN A 199 3.89 -6.49 23.01
CA ASN A 199 4.08 -7.90 23.33
C ASN A 199 3.12 -8.23 24.50
N PRO A 200 2.25 -9.28 24.40
CA PRO A 200 1.34 -9.66 25.48
C PRO A 200 2.04 -9.88 26.83
N GLN A 201 3.27 -10.37 26.79
CA GLN A 201 4.09 -10.60 27.98
C GLN A 201 4.55 -9.28 28.58
N ALA A 202 5.01 -8.33 27.76
CA ALA A 202 5.36 -6.99 28.20
C ALA A 202 4.14 -6.23 28.73
N LEU A 203 2.94 -6.46 28.16
CA LEU A 203 1.68 -5.91 28.66
C LEU A 203 1.34 -6.46 30.05
N ALA A 204 1.48 -7.76 30.25
CA ALA A 204 1.24 -8.41 31.55
C ALA A 204 2.25 -7.98 32.62
N GLU A 205 3.47 -7.69 32.24
CA GLU A 205 4.57 -7.28 33.11
C GLU A 205 4.64 -5.75 33.29
N GLY A 206 3.82 -4.99 32.58
CA GLY A 206 3.85 -3.52 32.62
C GLY A 206 5.14 -2.90 32.08
N THR A 207 5.84 -3.58 31.19
CA THR A 207 7.17 -3.18 30.69
C THR A 207 7.04 -2.05 29.67
N PRO A 208 7.69 -0.87 29.86
CA PRO A 208 7.69 0.21 28.89
C PRO A 208 8.31 -0.18 27.55
N ARG A 209 7.82 0.44 26.45
CA ARG A 209 8.31 0.23 25.07
C ARG A 209 9.84 0.36 24.93
N GLU A 210 10.45 1.33 25.62
CA GLU A 210 11.89 1.56 25.61
C GLU A 210 12.68 0.37 26.17
N ALA A 211 12.13 -0.35 27.16
CA ALA A 211 12.77 -1.54 27.72
C ALA A 211 12.78 -2.72 26.73
N VAL A 212 11.72 -2.88 25.94
CA VAL A 212 11.67 -3.91 24.88
C VAL A 212 12.68 -3.60 23.78
N LYS A 213 12.83 -2.32 23.39
CA LYS A 213 13.84 -1.87 22.42
C LYS A 213 15.27 -2.09 22.93
N ALA A 214 15.54 -1.81 24.20
CA ALA A 214 16.86 -1.98 24.82
C ALA A 214 17.32 -3.45 24.89
N GLN A 215 16.38 -4.40 24.99
CA GLN A 215 16.69 -5.83 25.03
C GLN A 215 17.06 -6.44 23.68
N SER A 216 16.57 -5.89 22.58
CA SER A 216 16.74 -6.46 21.24
C SER A 216 17.93 -5.89 20.45
N GLY A 217 18.50 -4.76 20.85
CA GLY A 217 19.60 -4.09 20.16
C GLY A 217 19.29 -3.54 18.77
N ALA A 218 18.14 -3.94 18.19
CA ALA A 218 17.65 -3.52 16.88
C ALA A 218 16.16 -3.14 16.98
N HIS A 219 15.64 -2.42 15.99
CA HIS A 219 14.20 -2.13 15.95
C HIS A 219 13.40 -3.45 15.92
N PRO A 220 12.40 -3.63 16.80
CA PRO A 220 11.68 -4.92 16.94
C PRO A 220 11.06 -5.44 15.64
N MET A 221 10.74 -4.56 14.72
CA MET A 221 10.12 -4.90 13.43
C MET A 221 11.13 -5.23 12.32
N THR A 222 12.44 -5.07 12.54
CA THR A 222 13.45 -5.26 11.49
C THR A 222 13.35 -6.64 10.84
N TRP A 223 13.23 -7.69 11.64
CA TRP A 223 13.14 -9.06 11.12
C TRP A 223 11.88 -9.33 10.29
N GLY A 224 10.75 -8.74 10.66
CA GLY A 224 9.48 -8.89 9.94
C GLY A 224 9.35 -7.97 8.73
N PHE A 225 10.06 -6.83 8.74
CA PHE A 225 9.96 -5.83 7.67
C PHE A 225 10.93 -6.09 6.53
N HIS A 226 12.18 -6.44 6.84
CA HIS A 226 13.21 -6.73 5.85
C HIS A 226 13.69 -8.18 5.97
N TYR A 227 13.88 -8.85 4.82
CA TYR A 227 14.42 -10.20 4.80
C TYR A 227 15.94 -10.19 5.01
N ASP A 228 16.52 -11.32 5.36
CA ASP A 228 17.94 -11.44 5.74
C ASP A 228 18.93 -11.12 4.60
N ASP A 229 18.44 -11.04 3.36
CA ASP A 229 19.24 -10.66 2.18
C ASP A 229 19.30 -9.14 1.95
N VAL A 230 18.56 -8.35 2.70
CA VAL A 230 18.65 -6.88 2.72
C VAL A 230 19.72 -6.47 3.71
N ASP A 231 20.61 -5.55 3.29
CA ASP A 231 21.67 -5.05 4.16
C ASP A 231 21.13 -4.54 5.49
N GLN A 232 21.72 -4.98 6.60
CA GLN A 232 21.24 -4.69 7.94
C GLN A 232 21.24 -3.19 8.25
N THR A 233 22.27 -2.46 7.80
CA THR A 233 22.40 -1.01 8.03
C THR A 233 21.27 -0.27 7.29
N LEU A 234 20.94 -0.73 6.09
CA LEU A 234 19.81 -0.19 5.33
C LEU A 234 18.48 -0.48 6.02
N ALA A 235 18.26 -1.71 6.48
CA ALA A 235 17.04 -2.10 7.16
C ALA A 235 16.82 -1.30 8.46
N GLU A 236 17.87 -1.06 9.22
CA GLU A 236 17.86 -0.22 10.42
C GLU A 236 17.57 1.23 10.07
N ALA A 237 18.24 1.81 9.08
CA ALA A 237 18.02 3.19 8.64
C ALA A 237 16.58 3.43 8.10
N ASP A 238 16.02 2.47 7.37
CA ASP A 238 14.63 2.55 6.89
C ASP A 238 13.62 2.55 8.05
N LEU A 239 13.91 1.80 9.12
CA LEU A 239 13.03 1.67 10.29
C LEU A 239 13.30 2.70 11.39
N GLU A 240 14.47 3.33 11.42
CA GLU A 240 14.85 4.29 12.46
C GLU A 240 13.85 5.46 12.57
N ARG A 241 13.28 5.87 11.43
CA ARG A 241 12.24 6.90 11.38
C ARG A 241 10.97 6.55 12.17
N PHE A 242 10.76 5.27 12.49
CA PHE A 242 9.67 4.81 13.36
C PHE A 242 10.10 4.68 14.83
N ALA A 243 11.38 4.82 15.15
CA ALA A 243 11.90 4.64 16.50
C ALA A 243 11.42 5.70 17.50
N GLY A 244 11.23 6.94 17.04
CA GLY A 244 10.72 8.06 17.82
C GLY A 244 9.20 8.08 18.02
N GLY A 245 8.50 7.03 17.58
CA GLY A 245 7.05 7.00 17.49
C GLY A 245 6.57 7.16 16.04
N PRO A 246 5.26 7.26 15.82
CA PRO A 246 4.74 7.54 14.49
C PRO A 246 5.19 8.93 14.03
N PRO A 247 5.41 9.10 12.71
CA PRO A 247 5.67 10.43 12.16
C PRO A 247 4.51 11.38 12.51
N PRO A 248 4.81 12.67 12.62
CA PRO A 248 3.78 13.69 12.90
C PRO A 248 2.74 13.72 11.78
N ASP A 249 1.56 14.21 12.10
CA ASP A 249 0.48 14.37 11.12
C ASP A 249 0.81 15.43 10.06
N ARG A 250 1.73 16.33 10.37
CA ARG A 250 2.13 17.43 9.49
C ARG A 250 3.60 17.80 9.67
N THR A 251 4.36 17.94 8.55
CA THR A 251 5.73 18.46 8.52
C THR A 251 6.12 18.94 7.12
N ASP A 252 6.89 20.01 7.06
CA ASP A 252 7.49 20.54 5.83
C ASP A 252 8.94 20.04 5.60
N ALA A 253 9.47 19.21 6.52
CA ALA A 253 10.80 18.64 6.38
C ALA A 253 10.88 17.68 5.18
N PRO A 254 11.97 17.67 4.43
CA PRO A 254 12.15 16.69 3.36
C PRO A 254 12.31 15.28 3.94
N PRO A 255 11.75 14.24 3.29
CA PRO A 255 11.94 12.87 3.72
C PRO A 255 13.41 12.43 3.52
N PRO A 256 13.92 11.55 4.39
CA PRO A 256 15.32 11.07 4.32
C PRO A 256 15.59 10.20 3.08
N PHE A 257 14.56 9.59 2.53
CA PHE A 257 14.63 8.70 1.36
C PHE A 257 13.49 8.97 0.38
N PRO A 258 13.67 8.72 -0.93
CA PRO A 258 12.63 8.94 -1.94
C PRO A 258 11.35 8.14 -1.70
N TRP A 259 11.44 7.01 -1.03
CA TRP A 259 10.30 6.14 -0.71
C TRP A 259 9.65 6.43 0.64
N ALA A 260 10.27 7.28 1.48
CA ALA A 260 9.78 7.58 2.81
C ALA A 260 8.75 8.71 2.81
N SER A 261 7.85 8.70 3.78
CA SER A 261 7.04 9.84 4.18
C SER A 261 7.27 10.12 5.65
N LEU A 262 7.42 11.40 6.02
CA LEU A 262 7.53 11.84 7.41
C LEU A 262 6.16 12.00 8.07
N THR A 263 5.10 11.93 7.29
CA THR A 263 3.72 12.06 7.74
C THR A 263 2.90 10.85 7.33
N ARG A 264 1.78 10.65 8.00
CA ARG A 264 0.80 9.62 7.68
C ARG A 264 -0.58 10.01 8.21
N PRO A 265 -1.68 9.52 7.64
CA PRO A 265 -3.01 9.68 8.23
C PRO A 265 -3.11 8.84 9.51
N GLY A 266 -2.89 9.49 10.66
CA GLY A 266 -2.69 8.82 11.96
C GLY A 266 -3.80 7.86 12.33
N ALA A 267 -5.06 8.29 12.26
CA ALA A 267 -6.22 7.47 12.59
C ALA A 267 -6.29 6.18 11.77
N VAL A 268 -6.13 6.28 10.44
CA VAL A 268 -6.16 5.12 9.52
C VAL A 268 -4.94 4.24 9.74
N ALA A 269 -3.74 4.81 9.81
CA ALA A 269 -2.50 4.04 9.98
C ALA A 269 -2.47 3.21 11.27
N GLN A 270 -3.22 3.64 12.29
CA GLN A 270 -3.31 2.92 13.57
C GLN A 270 -4.46 1.92 13.57
N SER A 271 -5.66 2.35 13.20
CA SER A 271 -6.85 1.50 13.26
C SER A 271 -6.89 0.41 12.17
N CYS A 272 -6.12 0.56 11.08
CA CYS A 272 -6.03 -0.49 10.06
C CYS A 272 -5.43 -1.81 10.59
N LEU A 273 -4.73 -1.78 11.73
CA LEU A 273 -4.21 -2.98 12.40
C LEU A 273 -5.29 -3.70 13.23
N THR A 274 -6.41 -3.04 13.52
CA THR A 274 -7.50 -3.61 14.30
C THR A 274 -8.17 -4.77 13.56
N PRO A 275 -8.45 -5.90 14.24
CA PRO A 275 -9.19 -7.01 13.63
C PRO A 275 -10.50 -6.54 13.01
N GLY A 276 -10.71 -6.88 11.74
CA GLY A 276 -11.94 -6.56 11.02
C GLY A 276 -12.18 -5.07 10.74
N ALA A 277 -11.18 -4.21 10.83
CA ALA A 277 -11.31 -2.75 10.64
C ALA A 277 -12.05 -2.37 9.35
N ILE A 278 -11.89 -3.15 8.29
CA ILE A 278 -12.52 -2.95 6.98
C ILE A 278 -13.39 -4.13 6.55
N ALA A 279 -13.91 -4.90 7.50
CA ALA A 279 -14.72 -6.09 7.21
C ALA A 279 -15.94 -5.79 6.33
N PRO A 280 -16.69 -4.66 6.50
CA PRO A 280 -17.80 -4.32 5.61
C PRO A 280 -17.36 -4.10 4.16
N GLU A 281 -16.26 -3.36 3.96
CA GLU A 281 -15.74 -3.09 2.63
C GLU A 281 -15.16 -4.33 1.96
N ALA A 282 -14.42 -5.16 2.71
CA ALA A 282 -13.90 -6.44 2.21
C ALA A 282 -15.04 -7.37 1.76
N ALA A 283 -16.11 -7.48 2.56
CA ALA A 283 -17.30 -8.27 2.22
C ALA A 283 -18.02 -7.75 0.96
N ALA A 284 -17.94 -6.45 0.68
CA ALA A 284 -18.59 -5.82 -0.48
C ALA A 284 -17.78 -5.91 -1.79
N VAL A 285 -16.51 -6.34 -1.73
CA VAL A 285 -15.69 -6.55 -2.93
C VAL A 285 -16.27 -7.67 -3.79
N ARG A 286 -16.52 -7.39 -5.08
CA ARG A 286 -17.14 -8.33 -6.04
C ARG A 286 -16.21 -8.77 -7.17
N VAL A 287 -15.04 -8.19 -7.26
CA VAL A 287 -14.05 -8.46 -8.30
C VAL A 287 -13.01 -9.48 -7.82
N PRO A 288 -12.17 -10.06 -8.71
CA PRO A 288 -11.06 -10.90 -8.29
C PRO A 288 -10.14 -10.20 -7.31
N VAL A 289 -9.71 -10.92 -6.27
CA VAL A 289 -8.79 -10.46 -5.23
C VAL A 289 -7.53 -11.31 -5.25
N LEU A 290 -6.36 -10.68 -5.29
CA LEU A 290 -5.08 -11.30 -5.00
C LEU A 290 -4.66 -10.89 -3.58
N VAL A 291 -4.58 -11.84 -2.66
CA VAL A 291 -3.89 -11.66 -1.38
C VAL A 291 -2.48 -12.17 -1.53
N ALA A 292 -1.50 -11.28 -1.50
CA ALA A 292 -0.09 -11.63 -1.66
C ALA A 292 0.76 -11.09 -0.51
N MET A 293 1.74 -11.88 -0.09
CA MET A 293 2.57 -11.57 1.08
C MET A 293 3.97 -12.17 0.96
N GLY A 294 4.89 -11.69 1.77
CA GLY A 294 6.16 -12.37 2.04
C GLY A 294 5.99 -13.56 3.00
N GLU A 295 6.97 -14.45 3.06
CA GLU A 295 6.96 -15.56 4.03
C GLU A 295 7.06 -15.08 5.49
N ARG A 296 7.63 -13.87 5.71
CA ARG A 296 7.65 -13.16 6.99
C ARG A 296 6.83 -11.89 6.84
N ASP A 297 5.54 -11.98 6.99
CA ASP A 297 4.65 -10.84 6.77
C ASP A 297 3.57 -10.77 7.85
N VAL A 298 2.76 -9.74 7.79
CA VAL A 298 1.78 -9.39 8.82
C VAL A 298 0.50 -10.24 8.78
N ILE A 299 0.39 -11.18 7.85
CA ILE A 299 -0.77 -12.07 7.72
C ILE A 299 -0.46 -13.39 8.43
N GLY A 300 -1.00 -13.57 9.65
CA GLY A 300 -0.73 -14.74 10.47
C GLY A 300 -1.45 -16.03 9.99
N ASP A 301 -2.63 -15.90 9.38
CA ASP A 301 -3.39 -17.00 8.77
C ASP A 301 -3.71 -16.69 7.31
N PRO A 302 -2.76 -16.88 6.40
CA PRO A 302 -2.95 -16.53 5.00
C PRO A 302 -4.13 -17.23 4.32
N ARG A 303 -4.40 -18.49 4.67
CA ARG A 303 -5.53 -19.25 4.12
C ARG A 303 -6.87 -18.75 4.64
N GLY A 304 -6.87 -18.15 5.83
CA GLY A 304 -8.05 -17.55 6.44
C GLY A 304 -8.48 -16.22 5.80
N GLU A 305 -7.62 -15.56 5.06
CA GLU A 305 -7.93 -14.28 4.41
C GLU A 305 -9.12 -14.34 3.44
N THR A 306 -9.32 -15.50 2.80
CA THR A 306 -10.47 -15.70 1.89
C THR A 306 -11.80 -15.45 2.56
N ARG A 307 -11.89 -15.60 3.88
CA ARG A 307 -13.13 -15.38 4.66
C ARG A 307 -13.56 -13.92 4.73
N ALA A 308 -12.67 -12.98 4.47
CA ALA A 308 -13.00 -11.55 4.47
C ALA A 308 -13.77 -11.12 3.21
N TYR A 309 -13.51 -11.75 2.07
CA TYR A 309 -14.00 -11.34 0.76
C TYR A 309 -15.24 -12.12 0.34
N LEU A 310 -16.33 -11.93 1.06
CA LEU A 310 -17.57 -12.76 0.97
C LEU A 310 -18.24 -12.69 -0.42
N SER A 311 -18.13 -11.58 -1.12
CA SER A 311 -18.77 -11.35 -2.42
C SER A 311 -17.81 -11.45 -3.60
N ALA A 312 -16.50 -11.65 -3.35
CA ALA A 312 -15.52 -11.73 -4.43
C ALA A 312 -15.76 -12.96 -5.31
N ASN A 313 -15.69 -12.75 -6.62
CA ASN A 313 -15.89 -13.84 -7.58
C ASN A 313 -14.68 -14.77 -7.70
N SER A 314 -13.50 -14.34 -7.22
CA SER A 314 -12.31 -15.18 -7.05
C SER A 314 -11.38 -14.58 -6.00
N VAL A 315 -10.71 -15.43 -5.22
CA VAL A 315 -9.66 -15.03 -4.29
C VAL A 315 -8.44 -15.89 -4.51
N ASP A 316 -7.39 -15.29 -5.03
CA ASP A 316 -6.08 -15.90 -5.20
C ASP A 316 -5.21 -15.59 -4.00
N PHE A 317 -4.33 -16.54 -3.66
CA PHE A 317 -3.45 -16.41 -2.53
C PHE A 317 -2.01 -16.74 -2.94
N TYR A 318 -1.04 -15.92 -2.50
CA TYR A 318 0.37 -16.11 -2.80
C TYR A 318 1.29 -15.72 -1.64
N VAL A 319 2.21 -16.62 -1.28
CA VAL A 319 3.33 -16.34 -0.37
C VAL A 319 4.62 -16.35 -1.16
N CYS A 320 5.32 -15.22 -1.17
CA CYS A 320 6.62 -15.11 -1.83
C CYS A 320 7.73 -15.60 -0.91
N PRO A 321 8.55 -16.56 -1.35
CA PRO A 321 9.66 -17.05 -0.53
C PRO A 321 10.75 -15.98 -0.39
N ARG A 322 11.48 -16.02 0.71
CA ARG A 322 12.59 -15.11 1.03
C ARG A 322 12.20 -13.63 0.90
N MET A 323 11.04 -13.29 1.44
CA MET A 323 10.47 -11.95 1.43
C MET A 323 9.85 -11.65 2.79
N SER A 324 10.06 -10.46 3.29
CA SER A 324 9.38 -9.90 4.45
C SER A 324 8.37 -8.84 4.03
N HIS A 325 7.84 -8.07 4.98
CA HIS A 325 6.77 -7.08 4.75
C HIS A 325 7.13 -5.99 3.72
N MET A 326 8.40 -5.56 3.65
CA MET A 326 8.84 -4.57 2.66
C MET A 326 9.22 -5.24 1.33
N HIS A 327 8.20 -5.65 0.57
CA HIS A 327 8.31 -6.50 -0.62
C HIS A 327 9.31 -5.98 -1.65
N ASN A 328 9.31 -4.67 -1.91
CA ASN A 328 10.12 -4.05 -2.94
C ASN A 328 11.62 -3.89 -2.56
N PHE A 329 12.01 -4.21 -1.33
CA PHE A 329 13.42 -4.34 -0.93
C PHE A 329 13.97 -5.75 -1.13
N ALA A 330 13.12 -6.77 -1.16
CA ALA A 330 13.55 -8.17 -1.20
C ALA A 330 14.26 -8.56 -2.50
N GLY A 331 15.21 -9.47 -2.43
CA GLY A 331 15.88 -10.04 -3.60
C GLY A 331 14.94 -10.81 -4.51
N THR A 332 13.83 -11.30 -3.99
CA THR A 332 12.79 -12.05 -4.72
C THR A 332 11.66 -11.17 -5.25
N ARG A 333 11.79 -9.84 -5.19
CA ARG A 333 10.72 -8.89 -5.59
C ARG A 333 10.19 -9.11 -7.00
N GLU A 334 11.00 -9.54 -7.96
CA GLU A 334 10.53 -9.83 -9.30
C GLU A 334 9.57 -11.04 -9.36
N LEU A 335 9.71 -12.03 -8.50
CA LEU A 335 8.74 -13.13 -8.42
C LEU A 335 7.37 -12.62 -7.97
N PHE A 336 7.39 -11.67 -7.03
CA PHE A 336 6.18 -11.01 -6.53
C PHE A 336 5.51 -10.19 -7.63
N TRP A 337 6.27 -9.39 -8.37
CA TRP A 337 5.76 -8.59 -9.49
C TRP A 337 5.21 -9.46 -10.62
N ARG A 338 5.88 -10.57 -10.95
CA ARG A 338 5.37 -11.57 -11.93
C ARG A 338 4.07 -12.21 -11.49
N ARG A 339 3.91 -12.45 -10.19
CA ARG A 339 2.64 -12.99 -9.67
C ARG A 339 1.50 -12.00 -9.86
N ILE A 340 1.74 -10.71 -9.61
CA ILE A 340 0.76 -9.65 -9.87
C ILE A 340 0.41 -9.58 -11.36
N GLU A 341 1.41 -9.64 -12.24
CA GLU A 341 1.20 -9.64 -13.70
C GLU A 341 0.35 -10.84 -14.16
N THR A 342 0.69 -12.06 -13.76
CA THR A 342 -0.04 -13.27 -14.11
C THR A 342 -1.48 -13.24 -13.58
N TRP A 343 -1.67 -12.70 -12.37
CA TRP A 343 -3.01 -12.55 -11.81
C TRP A 343 -3.83 -11.50 -12.59
N ALA A 344 -3.23 -10.41 -13.03
CA ALA A 344 -3.92 -9.42 -13.87
C ALA A 344 -4.37 -10.02 -15.22
N ASP A 345 -3.61 -10.97 -15.77
CA ASP A 345 -4.03 -11.73 -16.96
C ASP A 345 -5.27 -12.61 -16.66
N TRP A 346 -5.34 -13.19 -15.46
CA TRP A 346 -6.53 -13.88 -14.99
C TRP A 346 -7.73 -12.92 -14.85
N VAL A 347 -7.54 -11.74 -14.25
CA VAL A 347 -8.59 -10.71 -14.15
C VAL A 347 -9.12 -10.35 -15.54
N ARG A 348 -8.21 -10.17 -16.52
CA ARG A 348 -8.60 -9.88 -17.91
C ARG A 348 -9.45 -11.00 -18.51
N ALA A 349 -9.03 -12.25 -18.33
CA ALA A 349 -9.76 -13.41 -18.82
C ALA A 349 -11.15 -13.54 -18.15
N SER A 350 -11.22 -13.35 -16.84
CA SER A 350 -12.47 -13.37 -16.07
C SER A 350 -13.44 -12.27 -16.53
N LYS A 351 -12.95 -11.05 -16.74
CA LYS A 351 -13.76 -9.93 -17.24
C LYS A 351 -14.30 -10.17 -18.66
N ALA A 352 -13.55 -10.87 -19.49
CA ALA A 352 -13.98 -11.21 -20.86
C ALA A 352 -15.01 -12.35 -20.91
N ALA A 353 -15.10 -13.17 -19.87
CA ALA A 353 -16.01 -14.31 -19.79
C ALA A 353 -17.38 -13.96 -19.17
N GLY A 354 -17.52 -12.84 -18.48
CA GLY A 354 -18.74 -12.37 -17.84
C GLY A 354 -19.31 -11.15 -18.47
#